data_4cfd9809e8e3424ec6984ae583b9e097
#
_entry.id   4cfd9809e8e3424ec6984ae583b9e097
#
_cell.length_a   1.000
_cell.length_b   1.000
_cell.length_c   1.000
_cell.angle_alpha   90.00
_cell.angle_beta   90.00
_cell.angle_gamma   90.00
#
_symmetry.space_group_name_H-M   'P 1'
#
loop_
_entity.id
_entity.type
_entity.pdbx_description
1 polymer ?
#
loop_
_entity_poly.entity_id
_entity_poly.type
_entity_poly.pdbx_seq_one_letter_code
_entity_poly.pdbx_strand_id
1 'polypeptide(L)'
;MSKIGKELLVGFVPVLLVFLVFLGFNVFPLVLSGVILFSLVYVMRMRGGMGGVTSSERKGKSKPPEYMTFDDIGGQDRAKNELKEALDFLIRHDEITKFGIRPLKGILLTGPPGTGKTLMAKASAHYTNSVFVSASGSEFVEMYVGVGASRVRDLFKEARSRAAKEGKESAVLFIDEIDVIGGKREGGQHREYDQTLNQLLTEMDGIHTSASPRLLIIAATNRKEMLDSALVRPGRFDRHIEVDLPDKKGREHILRIHSKNKPLSGEVSLDQLAGETFGFSGAQLESVMNEGAIYAMRDQAEQIGQGHLS
;
A
#
# COMPACT_ATOMS: atom_id res chain seq x y z
N MET A 1 -20.53 -2.38 36.37
CA MET A 1 -20.26 -2.02 37.77
C MET A 1 -20.18 -0.51 37.85
N SER A 2 -21.00 0.11 38.69
CA SER A 2 -21.02 1.56 38.90
C SER A 2 -19.68 2.06 39.47
N LYS A 3 -19.35 3.32 39.23
CA LYS A 3 -18.10 3.97 39.72
C LYS A 3 -17.93 3.81 41.25
N ILE A 4 -19.02 3.87 41.98
CA ILE A 4 -19.12 3.68 43.46
C ILE A 4 -18.69 2.28 43.89
N GLY A 5 -19.02 1.23 43.12
CA GLY A 5 -18.63 -0.13 43.49
C GLY A 5 -17.12 -0.41 43.36
N LYS A 6 -16.41 0.31 42.50
CA LYS A 6 -14.95 0.22 42.37
C LYS A 6 -14.21 0.91 43.52
N GLU A 7 -14.70 2.06 43.95
CA GLU A 7 -14.11 2.81 45.05
C GLU A 7 -14.30 2.11 46.39
N LEU A 8 -15.47 1.49 46.62
CA LEU A 8 -15.76 0.67 47.80
C LEU A 8 -14.84 -0.57 47.85
N LEU A 9 -14.58 -1.22 46.73
CA LEU A 9 -13.73 -2.42 46.63
C LEU A 9 -12.27 -2.11 46.92
N VAL A 10 -11.76 -0.96 46.45
CA VAL A 10 -10.39 -0.50 46.69
C VAL A 10 -10.15 -0.14 48.16
N GLY A 11 -11.15 0.41 48.84
CA GLY A 11 -11.02 0.75 50.27
C GLY A 11 -11.22 -0.46 51.20
N PHE A 12 -12.10 -1.40 50.84
CA PHE A 12 -12.47 -2.54 51.72
C PHE A 12 -11.39 -3.61 51.78
N VAL A 13 -10.70 -3.91 50.66
CA VAL A 13 -9.69 -4.98 50.56
C VAL A 13 -8.51 -4.76 51.54
N PRO A 14 -7.87 -3.58 51.61
CA PRO A 14 -6.79 -3.36 52.59
C PRO A 14 -7.23 -3.50 54.03
N VAL A 15 -8.42 -2.98 54.38
CA VAL A 15 -8.97 -3.08 55.74
C VAL A 15 -9.23 -4.52 56.13
N LEU A 16 -9.78 -5.34 55.22
CA LEU A 16 -10.01 -6.77 55.44
C LEU A 16 -8.69 -7.54 55.65
N LEU A 17 -7.65 -7.22 54.89
CA LEU A 17 -6.32 -7.84 55.02
C LEU A 17 -5.68 -7.52 56.36
N VAL A 18 -5.76 -6.28 56.85
CA VAL A 18 -5.27 -5.87 58.16
C VAL A 18 -6.05 -6.59 59.28
N PHE A 19 -7.37 -6.72 59.15
CA PHE A 19 -8.21 -7.43 60.10
C PHE A 19 -7.86 -8.93 60.16
N LEU A 20 -7.57 -9.58 59.04
CA LEU A 20 -7.13 -10.98 58.98
C LEU A 20 -5.78 -11.20 59.68
N VAL A 21 -4.84 -10.26 59.55
CA VAL A 21 -3.56 -10.29 60.27
C VAL A 21 -3.78 -10.21 61.80
N PHE A 22 -4.71 -9.35 62.22
CA PHE A 22 -5.05 -9.21 63.66
C PHE A 22 -5.68 -10.48 64.23
N LEU A 23 -6.37 -11.28 63.43
CA LEU A 23 -6.92 -12.59 63.79
C LEU A 23 -5.87 -13.74 63.74
N GLY A 24 -4.60 -13.42 63.48
CA GLY A 24 -3.52 -14.41 63.48
C GLY A 24 -3.40 -15.22 62.16
N PHE A 25 -4.12 -14.84 61.10
CA PHE A 25 -4.00 -15.52 59.81
C PHE A 25 -2.76 -15.01 59.05
N ASN A 26 -1.98 -15.96 58.52
CA ASN A 26 -0.86 -15.61 57.63
C ASN A 26 -1.39 -15.18 56.25
N VAL A 27 -1.51 -13.86 56.04
CA VAL A 27 -2.04 -13.29 54.79
C VAL A 27 -0.97 -13.18 53.68
N PHE A 28 0.29 -13.52 53.97
CA PHE A 28 1.40 -13.43 52.99
C PHE A 28 1.13 -14.27 51.73
N PRO A 29 0.67 -15.53 51.80
CA PRO A 29 0.36 -16.31 50.59
C PRO A 29 -0.76 -15.69 49.74
N LEU A 30 -1.72 -15.03 50.39
CA LEU A 30 -2.90 -14.44 49.77
C LEU A 30 -2.52 -13.13 49.01
N VAL A 31 -1.65 -12.32 49.61
CA VAL A 31 -1.10 -11.11 48.96
C VAL A 31 -0.18 -11.51 47.81
N LEU A 32 0.69 -12.52 47.99
CA LEU A 32 1.59 -12.98 46.96
C LEU A 32 0.83 -13.52 45.72
N SER A 33 -0.21 -14.31 45.95
CA SER A 33 -1.06 -14.83 44.87
C SER A 33 -1.80 -13.72 44.16
N GLY A 34 -2.27 -12.67 44.86
CA GLY A 34 -2.89 -11.48 44.28
C GLY A 34 -1.92 -10.67 43.39
N VAL A 35 -0.67 -10.49 43.84
CA VAL A 35 0.37 -9.80 43.07
C VAL A 35 0.73 -10.60 41.81
N ILE A 36 0.86 -11.94 41.93
CA ILE A 36 1.13 -12.81 40.79
C ILE A 36 -0.02 -12.74 39.77
N LEU A 37 -1.26 -12.82 40.22
CA LEU A 37 -2.44 -12.74 39.34
C LEU A 37 -2.54 -11.37 38.66
N PHE A 38 -2.28 -10.30 39.42
CA PHE A 38 -2.27 -8.93 38.89
C PHE A 38 -1.17 -8.75 37.85
N SER A 39 0.05 -9.25 38.13
CA SER A 39 1.16 -9.19 37.18
C SER A 39 0.86 -10.02 35.92
N LEU A 40 0.22 -11.17 36.04
CA LEU A 40 -0.17 -12.03 34.92
C LEU A 40 -1.25 -11.36 34.08
N VAL A 41 -2.26 -10.75 34.67
CA VAL A 41 -3.30 -9.97 33.99
C VAL A 41 -2.69 -8.72 33.35
N TYR A 42 -1.76 -8.06 34.02
CA TYR A 42 -1.05 -6.90 33.50
C TYR A 42 -0.20 -7.27 32.26
N VAL A 43 0.56 -8.38 32.34
CA VAL A 43 1.34 -8.90 31.20
C VAL A 43 0.43 -9.39 30.07
N MET A 44 -0.69 -10.07 30.39
CA MET A 44 -1.68 -10.44 29.37
C MET A 44 -2.31 -9.20 28.70
N ARG A 45 -2.58 -8.16 29.46
CA ARG A 45 -3.09 -6.89 28.93
C ARG A 45 -2.03 -6.15 28.09
N MET A 46 -0.77 -6.20 28.50
CA MET A 46 0.36 -5.71 27.72
C MET A 46 0.58 -6.55 26.45
N ARG A 47 0.51 -7.89 26.55
CA ARG A 47 0.64 -8.80 25.39
C ARG A 47 -0.59 -8.77 24.47
N GLY A 48 -1.78 -8.61 25.01
CA GLY A 48 -3.00 -8.35 24.23
C GLY A 48 -3.03 -6.95 23.60
N GLY A 49 -2.22 -6.00 24.11
CA GLY A 49 -2.05 -4.66 23.57
C GLY A 49 -0.90 -4.51 22.57
N MET A 50 -0.04 -5.52 22.42
CA MET A 50 1.05 -5.51 21.43
C MET A 50 0.64 -6.06 20.06
N GLY A 51 -0.65 -6.37 19.85
CA GLY A 51 -1.23 -6.63 18.53
C GLY A 51 -2.00 -5.45 17.95
N GLY A 52 -2.00 -4.32 18.62
CA GLY A 52 -2.59 -3.09 18.14
C GLY A 52 -1.58 -1.97 18.34
N VAL A 53 -0.73 -1.73 17.36
CA VAL A 53 -0.26 -0.37 17.11
C VAL A 53 -1.54 0.40 16.81
N THR A 54 -2.13 0.98 17.85
CA THR A 54 -3.02 2.12 17.67
C THR A 54 -2.12 3.18 17.05
N SER A 55 -2.03 3.18 15.72
CA SER A 55 -1.86 4.42 15.02
C SER A 55 -2.89 5.34 15.67
N SER A 56 -2.39 6.29 16.47
CA SER A 56 -3.14 7.44 16.93
C SER A 56 -3.77 8.00 15.67
N GLU A 57 -5.01 7.59 15.39
CA GLU A 57 -5.89 8.32 14.51
C GLU A 57 -6.02 9.71 15.12
N ARG A 58 -5.06 10.58 14.81
CA ARG A 58 -5.41 11.98 14.70
C ARG A 58 -6.59 11.97 13.73
N LYS A 59 -7.78 12.26 14.26
CA LYS A 59 -8.94 12.73 13.51
C LYS A 59 -8.58 14.07 12.87
N GLY A 60 -7.56 14.08 12.03
CA GLY A 60 -7.47 15.02 10.93
C GLY A 60 -8.61 14.62 10.01
N LYS A 61 -9.50 15.57 9.70
CA LYS A 61 -10.50 15.44 8.65
C LYS A 61 -9.82 14.70 7.50
N SER A 62 -10.19 13.42 7.27
CA SER A 62 -9.72 12.67 6.13
C SER A 62 -10.07 13.52 4.92
N LYS A 63 -9.06 14.04 4.22
CA LYS A 63 -9.29 14.51 2.86
C LYS A 63 -10.07 13.41 2.16
N PRO A 64 -11.13 13.76 1.40
CA PRO A 64 -11.83 12.77 0.61
C PRO A 64 -10.75 12.00 -0.17
N PRO A 65 -10.89 10.68 -0.32
CA PRO A 65 -9.91 9.89 -1.05
C PRO A 65 -9.68 10.59 -2.39
N GLU A 66 -8.44 10.91 -2.67
CA GLU A 66 -8.04 11.58 -3.91
C GLU A 66 -8.30 10.55 -5.02
N TYR A 67 -9.45 10.69 -5.68
CA TYR A 67 -9.87 9.82 -6.76
C TYR A 67 -8.93 10.05 -7.94
N MET A 68 -8.01 9.14 -8.15
CA MET A 68 -7.11 9.12 -9.29
C MET A 68 -7.79 8.39 -10.43
N THR A 69 -7.92 9.04 -11.58
CA THR A 69 -8.41 8.43 -12.82
C THR A 69 -7.27 8.17 -13.80
N PHE A 70 -7.51 7.37 -14.83
CA PHE A 70 -6.54 7.18 -15.90
C PHE A 70 -6.29 8.45 -16.71
N ASP A 71 -7.21 9.40 -16.70
CA ASP A 71 -7.08 10.69 -17.38
C ASP A 71 -6.15 11.67 -16.65
N ASP A 72 -5.94 11.44 -15.36
CA ASP A 72 -4.99 12.21 -14.56
C ASP A 72 -3.54 11.73 -14.77
N ILE A 73 -3.33 10.67 -15.55
CA ILE A 73 -2.02 10.12 -15.87
C ILE A 73 -1.64 10.54 -17.28
N GLY A 74 -0.62 11.37 -17.40
CA GLY A 74 -0.14 11.83 -18.70
C GLY A 74 0.60 10.75 -19.48
N GLY A 75 0.36 10.65 -20.78
CA GLY A 75 0.99 9.64 -21.63
C GLY A 75 0.59 8.21 -21.30
N GLN A 76 1.47 7.26 -21.65
CA GLN A 76 1.32 5.84 -21.30
C GLN A 76 0.06 5.17 -21.90
N ASP A 77 -0.43 5.64 -23.04
CA ASP A 77 -1.72 5.21 -23.58
C ASP A 77 -1.77 3.70 -23.85
N ARG A 78 -0.66 3.12 -24.33
CA ARG A 78 -0.55 1.68 -24.52
C ARG A 78 -0.72 0.93 -23.20
N ALA A 79 0.08 1.27 -22.18
CA ALA A 79 0.03 0.61 -20.89
C ALA A 79 -1.33 0.80 -20.18
N LYS A 80 -1.93 2.01 -20.29
CA LYS A 80 -3.28 2.30 -19.79
C LYS A 80 -4.33 1.41 -20.45
N ASN A 81 -4.27 1.23 -21.77
CA ASN A 81 -5.24 0.41 -22.50
C ASN A 81 -5.08 -1.08 -22.17
N GLU A 82 -3.84 -1.60 -22.12
CA GLU A 82 -3.55 -2.97 -21.71
C GLU A 82 -4.03 -3.22 -20.27
N LEU A 83 -3.86 -2.24 -19.39
CA LEU A 83 -4.29 -2.34 -17.99
C LEU A 83 -5.83 -2.31 -17.88
N LYS A 84 -6.52 -1.40 -18.59
CA LYS A 84 -7.98 -1.36 -18.64
C LYS A 84 -8.57 -2.68 -19.15
N GLU A 85 -8.00 -3.23 -20.24
CA GLU A 85 -8.42 -4.55 -20.74
C GLU A 85 -8.27 -5.64 -19.67
N ALA A 86 -7.14 -5.67 -18.95
CA ALA A 86 -6.96 -6.62 -17.87
C ALA A 86 -7.95 -6.41 -16.70
N LEU A 87 -8.28 -5.16 -16.37
CA LEU A 87 -9.23 -4.82 -15.31
C LEU A 87 -10.67 -5.15 -15.69
N ASP A 88 -11.03 -5.11 -16.96
CA ASP A 88 -12.36 -5.51 -17.45
C ASP A 88 -12.65 -6.98 -17.10
N PHE A 89 -11.64 -7.83 -17.01
CA PHE A 89 -11.78 -9.20 -16.50
C PHE A 89 -12.22 -9.26 -15.04
N LEU A 90 -11.87 -8.27 -14.22
CA LEU A 90 -12.36 -8.19 -12.84
C LEU A 90 -13.82 -7.70 -12.78
N ILE A 91 -14.17 -6.74 -13.63
CA ILE A 91 -15.51 -6.14 -13.70
C ILE A 91 -16.53 -7.13 -14.28
N ARG A 92 -16.17 -7.79 -15.40
CA ARG A 92 -17.06 -8.73 -16.13
C ARG A 92 -16.93 -10.17 -15.65
N HIS A 93 -16.77 -10.37 -14.37
CA HIS A 93 -16.51 -11.69 -13.79
C HIS A 93 -17.52 -12.77 -14.19
N ASP A 94 -18.81 -12.42 -14.22
CA ASP A 94 -19.88 -13.37 -14.53
C ASP A 94 -19.83 -13.83 -15.99
N GLU A 95 -19.46 -12.93 -16.90
CA GLU A 95 -19.30 -13.25 -18.33
C GLU A 95 -18.09 -14.20 -18.51
N ILE A 96 -16.96 -13.87 -17.86
CA ILE A 96 -15.74 -14.68 -17.93
C ILE A 96 -15.98 -16.10 -17.43
N THR A 97 -16.72 -16.24 -16.33
CA THR A 97 -17.06 -17.54 -15.76
C THR A 97 -17.92 -18.37 -16.70
N LYS A 98 -18.87 -17.75 -17.42
CA LYS A 98 -19.71 -18.42 -18.43
C LYS A 98 -18.89 -18.97 -19.59
N PHE A 99 -17.80 -18.28 -19.99
CA PHE A 99 -16.91 -18.75 -21.04
C PHE A 99 -15.80 -19.72 -20.55
N GLY A 100 -15.79 -20.06 -19.26
CA GLY A 100 -14.76 -20.92 -18.67
C GLY A 100 -13.36 -20.30 -18.66
N ILE A 101 -13.28 -18.96 -18.78
CA ILE A 101 -12.02 -18.24 -18.75
C ILE A 101 -11.54 -18.13 -17.30
N ARG A 102 -10.28 -18.40 -17.06
CA ARG A 102 -9.69 -18.27 -15.73
C ARG A 102 -9.53 -16.79 -15.39
N PRO A 103 -10.11 -16.30 -14.27
CA PRO A 103 -9.93 -14.93 -13.82
C PRO A 103 -8.47 -14.62 -13.50
N LEU A 104 -8.09 -13.36 -13.77
CA LEU A 104 -6.77 -12.84 -13.43
C LEU A 104 -6.61 -12.70 -11.91
N LYS A 105 -5.47 -13.11 -11.40
CA LYS A 105 -5.09 -12.94 -9.99
C LYS A 105 -4.11 -11.79 -9.79
N GLY A 106 -3.20 -11.58 -10.74
CA GLY A 106 -2.14 -10.61 -10.60
C GLY A 106 -1.74 -9.95 -11.92
N ILE A 107 -1.38 -8.68 -11.81
CA ILE A 107 -0.82 -7.84 -12.87
C ILE A 107 0.54 -7.33 -12.40
N LEU A 108 1.57 -7.48 -13.21
CA LEU A 108 2.90 -6.97 -12.96
C LEU A 108 3.17 -5.75 -13.84
N LEU A 109 3.37 -4.59 -13.22
CA LEU A 109 3.80 -3.36 -13.88
C LEU A 109 5.32 -3.29 -13.84
N THR A 110 5.95 -3.19 -15.00
CA THR A 110 7.41 -3.14 -15.12
C THR A 110 7.84 -1.88 -15.87
N GLY A 111 9.04 -1.38 -15.63
CA GLY A 111 9.60 -0.25 -16.36
C GLY A 111 10.39 0.71 -15.48
N PRO A 112 11.01 1.76 -16.06
CA PRO A 112 11.86 2.70 -15.36
C PRO A 112 11.17 3.39 -14.17
N PRO A 113 11.93 3.89 -13.19
CA PRO A 113 11.36 4.65 -12.08
C PRO A 113 10.74 5.97 -12.56
N GLY A 114 9.71 6.43 -11.83
CA GLY A 114 9.03 7.70 -12.14
C GLY A 114 8.13 7.69 -13.37
N THR A 115 7.79 6.51 -13.92
CA THR A 115 6.89 6.37 -15.09
C THR A 115 5.40 6.32 -14.74
N GLY A 116 5.03 6.36 -13.45
CA GLY A 116 3.64 6.42 -12.99
C GLY A 116 3.01 5.07 -12.64
N LYS A 117 3.79 4.01 -12.42
CA LYS A 117 3.28 2.66 -12.04
C LYS A 117 2.34 2.70 -10.84
N THR A 118 2.71 3.41 -9.78
CA THR A 118 1.90 3.58 -8.56
C THR A 118 0.60 4.36 -8.85
N LEU A 119 0.65 5.38 -9.72
CA LEU A 119 -0.54 6.12 -10.12
C LEU A 119 -1.50 5.23 -10.92
N MET A 120 -0.99 4.38 -11.82
CA MET A 120 -1.79 3.40 -12.56
C MET A 120 -2.49 2.42 -11.62
N ALA A 121 -1.82 1.94 -10.57
CA ALA A 121 -2.44 1.06 -9.59
C ALA A 121 -3.60 1.74 -8.83
N LYS A 122 -3.42 3.01 -8.44
CA LYS A 122 -4.50 3.82 -7.84
C LYS A 122 -5.67 4.04 -8.80
N ALA A 123 -5.38 4.39 -10.05
CA ALA A 123 -6.41 4.56 -11.09
C ALA A 123 -7.16 3.25 -11.36
N SER A 124 -6.48 2.10 -11.28
CA SER A 124 -7.10 0.77 -11.41
C SER A 124 -8.14 0.50 -10.35
N ALA A 125 -7.86 0.85 -9.09
CA ALA A 125 -8.81 0.68 -8.00
C ALA A 125 -10.05 1.57 -8.18
N HIS A 126 -9.87 2.81 -8.64
CA HIS A 126 -10.97 3.70 -8.98
C HIS A 126 -11.81 3.15 -10.15
N TYR A 127 -11.15 2.72 -11.22
CA TYR A 127 -11.81 2.17 -12.42
C TYR A 127 -12.67 0.94 -12.12
N THR A 128 -12.20 0.07 -11.24
CA THR A 128 -12.90 -1.15 -10.82
C THR A 128 -13.83 -0.95 -9.63
N ASN A 129 -14.00 0.28 -9.13
CA ASN A 129 -14.74 0.58 -7.91
C ASN A 129 -14.30 -0.27 -6.70
N SER A 130 -13.02 -0.57 -6.62
CA SER A 130 -12.40 -1.41 -5.59
C SER A 130 -11.81 -0.60 -4.45
N VAL A 131 -11.66 -1.22 -3.29
CA VAL A 131 -10.80 -0.67 -2.22
C VAL A 131 -9.35 -0.76 -2.66
N PHE A 132 -8.57 0.28 -2.38
CA PHE A 132 -7.12 0.30 -2.62
C PHE A 132 -6.35 0.08 -1.32
N VAL A 133 -5.48 -0.92 -1.31
CA VAL A 133 -4.54 -1.18 -0.21
C VAL A 133 -3.14 -1.30 -0.81
N SER A 134 -2.17 -0.61 -0.23
CA SER A 134 -0.80 -0.61 -0.77
C SER A 134 0.23 -0.92 0.31
N ALA A 135 1.30 -1.58 -0.09
CA ALA A 135 2.49 -1.79 0.69
C ALA A 135 3.73 -1.68 -0.21
N SER A 136 4.87 -1.35 0.38
CA SER A 136 6.18 -1.48 -0.30
C SER A 136 6.79 -2.86 0.01
N GLY A 137 7.49 -3.45 -0.97
CA GLY A 137 8.27 -4.66 -0.76
C GLY A 137 9.24 -4.57 0.43
N SER A 138 9.76 -3.37 0.68
CA SER A 138 10.64 -3.10 1.83
C SER A 138 9.96 -3.26 3.20
N GLU A 139 8.64 -3.09 3.28
CA GLU A 139 7.87 -3.26 4.52
C GLU A 139 7.82 -4.73 5.00
N PHE A 140 8.09 -5.67 4.11
CA PHE A 140 8.11 -7.11 4.41
C PHE A 140 9.49 -7.63 4.80
N VAL A 141 10.51 -6.75 4.77
CA VAL A 141 11.89 -7.08 5.12
C VAL A 141 12.15 -6.68 6.57
N GLU A 142 12.37 -7.66 7.42
CA GLU A 142 12.66 -7.44 8.85
C GLU A 142 13.82 -8.32 9.30
N MET A 143 14.48 -7.95 10.40
CA MET A 143 15.57 -8.75 10.98
C MET A 143 15.09 -10.02 11.70
N TYR A 144 13.79 -10.11 12.00
CA TYR A 144 13.23 -11.23 12.76
C TYR A 144 12.46 -12.20 11.86
N VAL A 145 12.83 -13.48 11.94
CA VAL A 145 12.24 -14.55 11.13
C VAL A 145 10.72 -14.63 11.33
N GLY A 146 9.98 -14.66 10.23
CA GLY A 146 8.52 -14.85 10.22
C GLY A 146 7.70 -13.56 10.31
N VAL A 147 8.31 -12.41 10.58
CA VAL A 147 7.60 -11.11 10.63
C VAL A 147 7.12 -10.72 9.24
N GLY A 148 7.97 -10.84 8.23
CA GLY A 148 7.60 -10.55 6.83
C GLY A 148 6.43 -11.39 6.34
N ALA A 149 6.45 -12.70 6.58
CA ALA A 149 5.35 -13.60 6.25
C ALA A 149 4.05 -13.24 6.98
N SER A 150 4.12 -12.79 8.25
CA SER A 150 2.94 -12.30 8.96
C SER A 150 2.36 -11.05 8.33
N ARG A 151 3.21 -10.08 7.95
CA ARG A 151 2.78 -8.84 7.29
C ARG A 151 2.11 -9.10 5.95
N VAL A 152 2.60 -10.08 5.18
CA VAL A 152 1.92 -10.50 3.95
C VAL A 152 0.49 -10.98 4.26
N ARG A 153 0.31 -11.88 5.23
CA ARG A 153 -1.04 -12.33 5.63
C ARG A 153 -1.94 -11.18 6.09
N ASP A 154 -1.39 -10.27 6.89
CA ASP A 154 -2.12 -9.14 7.44
C ASP A 154 -2.57 -8.18 6.32
N LEU A 155 -1.73 -7.94 5.30
CA LEU A 155 -2.07 -7.13 4.13
C LEU A 155 -3.26 -7.71 3.35
N PHE A 156 -3.27 -9.02 3.08
CA PHE A 156 -4.39 -9.69 2.41
C PHE A 156 -5.67 -9.66 3.25
N LYS A 157 -5.54 -9.85 4.56
CA LYS A 157 -6.65 -9.76 5.52
C LYS A 157 -7.21 -8.35 5.58
N GLU A 158 -6.35 -7.33 5.59
CA GLU A 158 -6.74 -5.93 5.57
C GLU A 158 -7.55 -5.61 4.31
N ALA A 159 -7.05 -6.01 3.14
CA ALA A 159 -7.73 -5.76 1.86
C ALA A 159 -9.15 -6.35 1.87
N ARG A 160 -9.31 -7.61 2.30
CA ARG A 160 -10.64 -8.26 2.43
C ARG A 160 -11.53 -7.55 3.44
N SER A 161 -10.98 -7.22 4.62
CA SER A 161 -11.72 -6.57 5.70
C SER A 161 -12.20 -5.18 5.32
N ARG A 162 -11.35 -4.39 4.66
CA ARG A 162 -11.72 -3.04 4.20
C ARG A 162 -12.78 -3.10 3.12
N ALA A 163 -12.64 -3.99 2.13
CA ALA A 163 -13.66 -4.15 1.09
C ALA A 163 -15.02 -4.55 1.69
N ALA A 164 -15.05 -5.49 2.62
CA ALA A 164 -16.27 -5.88 3.32
C ALA A 164 -16.88 -4.72 4.13
N LYS A 165 -16.06 -3.94 4.85
CA LYS A 165 -16.52 -2.78 5.65
C LYS A 165 -17.07 -1.64 4.78
N GLU A 166 -16.48 -1.42 3.61
CA GLU A 166 -16.88 -0.37 2.68
C GLU A 166 -17.99 -0.84 1.70
N GLY A 167 -18.45 -2.09 1.84
CA GLY A 167 -19.48 -2.68 0.96
C GLY A 167 -19.04 -2.82 -0.49
N LYS A 168 -17.73 -2.99 -0.73
CA LYS A 168 -17.16 -3.17 -2.06
C LYS A 168 -17.00 -4.65 -2.40
N GLU A 169 -17.29 -5.00 -3.66
CA GLU A 169 -17.18 -6.37 -4.15
C GLU A 169 -15.74 -6.82 -4.44
N SER A 170 -14.82 -5.86 -4.50
CA SER A 170 -13.41 -6.14 -4.84
C SER A 170 -12.43 -5.21 -4.14
N ALA A 171 -11.19 -5.67 -4.03
CA ALA A 171 -10.06 -4.89 -3.57
C ALA A 171 -8.86 -5.05 -4.52
N VAL A 172 -8.17 -3.95 -4.78
CA VAL A 172 -6.87 -3.90 -5.45
C VAL A 172 -5.80 -3.80 -4.38
N LEU A 173 -4.94 -4.79 -4.34
CA LEU A 173 -3.78 -4.86 -3.47
C LEU A 173 -2.54 -4.50 -4.28
N PHE A 174 -1.90 -3.39 -3.94
CA PHE A 174 -0.71 -2.91 -4.65
C PHE A 174 0.55 -3.19 -3.84
N ILE A 175 1.55 -3.80 -4.48
CA ILE A 175 2.88 -4.03 -3.88
C ILE A 175 3.91 -3.33 -4.75
N ASP A 176 4.47 -2.25 -4.24
CA ASP A 176 5.58 -1.57 -4.92
C ASP A 176 6.91 -2.27 -4.62
N GLU A 177 7.88 -2.16 -5.50
CA GLU A 177 9.22 -2.74 -5.35
C GLU A 177 9.18 -4.23 -5.00
N ILE A 178 8.35 -5.02 -5.70
CA ILE A 178 8.16 -6.45 -5.43
C ILE A 178 9.48 -7.25 -5.53
N ASP A 179 10.45 -6.76 -6.27
CA ASP A 179 11.78 -7.36 -6.41
C ASP A 179 12.58 -7.40 -5.09
N VAL A 180 12.21 -6.58 -4.11
CA VAL A 180 12.82 -6.62 -2.76
C VAL A 180 12.56 -7.97 -2.09
N ILE A 181 11.35 -8.52 -2.21
CA ILE A 181 10.95 -9.81 -1.62
C ILE A 181 10.97 -10.96 -2.63
N GLY A 182 10.76 -10.66 -3.90
CA GLY A 182 10.68 -11.64 -4.99
C GLY A 182 11.89 -11.72 -5.88
N GLY A 183 13.04 -11.15 -5.48
CA GLY A 183 14.26 -11.17 -6.27
C GLY A 183 14.99 -12.51 -6.23
N LYS A 184 15.54 -12.94 -7.39
CA LYS A 184 16.50 -14.06 -7.46
C LYS A 184 17.74 -13.72 -6.66
N ARG A 185 18.23 -14.65 -5.85
CA ARG A 185 19.43 -14.47 -5.04
C ARG A 185 20.37 -15.64 -5.21
N GLU A 186 21.65 -15.33 -5.40
CA GLU A 186 22.75 -16.27 -5.40
C GLU A 186 23.37 -16.28 -4.00
N GLY A 187 23.23 -17.41 -3.24
CA GLY A 187 23.91 -17.60 -1.95
C GLY A 187 23.00 -17.79 -0.73
N GLY A 188 23.23 -18.83 -0.01
CA GLY A 188 22.42 -19.59 0.93
C GLY A 188 22.12 -18.99 2.31
N GLN A 189 21.80 -17.71 2.53
CA GLN A 189 21.57 -17.18 3.89
C GLN A 189 20.30 -16.35 4.10
N HIS A 190 19.23 -16.57 3.36
CA HIS A 190 18.04 -15.71 3.49
C HIS A 190 16.73 -16.48 3.70
N ARG A 191 16.67 -17.37 4.71
CA ARG A 191 15.43 -18.10 5.07
C ARG A 191 14.21 -17.22 5.25
N GLU A 192 14.41 -15.97 5.67
CA GLU A 192 13.32 -15.03 5.92
C GLU A 192 12.66 -14.53 4.63
N TYR A 193 13.48 -14.18 3.65
CA TYR A 193 12.96 -13.74 2.35
C TYR A 193 12.24 -14.87 1.62
N ASP A 194 12.81 -16.08 1.66
CA ASP A 194 12.18 -17.27 1.08
C ASP A 194 10.84 -17.58 1.77
N GLN A 195 10.77 -17.40 3.09
CA GLN A 195 9.55 -17.59 3.85
C GLN A 195 8.49 -16.52 3.48
N THR A 196 8.90 -15.27 3.32
CA THR A 196 8.03 -14.16 2.92
C THR A 196 7.53 -14.34 1.50
N LEU A 197 8.41 -14.68 0.56
CA LEU A 197 8.03 -15.00 -0.82
C LEU A 197 7.07 -16.19 -0.87
N ASN A 198 7.39 -17.29 -0.19
CA ASN A 198 6.52 -18.47 -0.14
C ASN A 198 5.15 -18.16 0.46
N GLN A 199 5.10 -17.27 1.48
CA GLN A 199 3.81 -16.81 2.02
C GLN A 199 3.03 -16.00 0.99
N LEU A 200 3.68 -15.09 0.26
CA LEU A 200 3.02 -14.34 -0.82
C LEU A 200 2.47 -15.27 -1.89
N LEU A 201 3.27 -16.25 -2.34
CA LEU A 201 2.84 -17.25 -3.32
C LEU A 201 1.63 -18.06 -2.80
N THR A 202 1.65 -18.44 -1.52
CA THR A 202 0.54 -19.15 -0.87
C THR A 202 -0.74 -18.31 -0.84
N GLU A 203 -0.64 -17.02 -0.47
CA GLU A 203 -1.79 -16.12 -0.49
C GLU A 203 -2.34 -15.91 -1.91
N MET A 204 -1.45 -15.76 -2.91
CA MET A 204 -1.86 -15.65 -4.32
C MET A 204 -2.56 -16.92 -4.81
N ASP A 205 -2.01 -18.10 -4.49
CA ASP A 205 -2.62 -19.38 -4.87
C ASP A 205 -3.97 -19.57 -4.16
N GLY A 206 -4.10 -19.08 -2.92
CA GLY A 206 -5.33 -19.09 -2.12
C GLY A 206 -6.40 -18.06 -2.54
N ILE A 207 -6.15 -17.22 -3.54
CA ILE A 207 -7.18 -16.34 -4.09
C ILE A 207 -8.20 -17.18 -4.85
N HIS A 208 -9.36 -17.37 -4.23
CA HIS A 208 -10.49 -18.03 -4.87
C HIS A 208 -11.32 -17.00 -5.63
N THR A 209 -11.56 -17.26 -6.90
CA THR A 209 -12.27 -16.35 -7.80
C THR A 209 -13.75 -16.22 -7.46
N SER A 210 -14.32 -17.19 -6.76
CA SER A 210 -15.71 -17.18 -6.27
C SER A 210 -15.87 -16.53 -4.89
N ALA A 211 -14.76 -16.16 -4.22
CA ALA A 211 -14.85 -15.53 -2.90
C ALA A 211 -15.18 -14.03 -3.02
N SER A 212 -16.09 -13.54 -2.18
CA SER A 212 -16.34 -12.11 -2.02
C SER A 212 -15.70 -11.63 -0.71
N PRO A 213 -14.98 -10.50 -0.72
CA PRO A 213 -14.61 -9.68 -1.88
C PRO A 213 -13.52 -10.31 -2.76
N ARG A 214 -13.57 -10.05 -4.06
CA ARG A 214 -12.54 -10.47 -5.02
C ARG A 214 -11.27 -9.66 -4.82
N LEU A 215 -10.13 -10.31 -4.93
CA LEU A 215 -8.82 -9.65 -4.83
C LEU A 215 -8.11 -9.65 -6.18
N LEU A 216 -7.56 -8.50 -6.54
CA LEU A 216 -6.60 -8.37 -7.63
C LEU A 216 -5.30 -7.81 -7.07
N ILE A 217 -4.19 -8.48 -7.35
CA ILE A 217 -2.87 -8.00 -6.95
C ILE A 217 -2.27 -7.25 -8.13
N ILE A 218 -1.80 -6.04 -7.89
CA ILE A 218 -0.96 -5.29 -8.83
C ILE A 218 0.40 -5.13 -8.17
N ALA A 219 1.45 -5.61 -8.78
CA ALA A 219 2.81 -5.39 -8.31
C ALA A 219 3.59 -4.49 -9.26
N ALA A 220 4.54 -3.74 -8.74
CA ALA A 220 5.45 -2.92 -9.54
C ALA A 220 6.91 -3.28 -9.25
N THR A 221 7.72 -3.25 -10.30
CA THR A 221 9.18 -3.38 -10.20
C THR A 221 9.88 -2.57 -11.30
N ASN A 222 11.08 -2.11 -10.98
CA ASN A 222 11.99 -1.52 -11.95
C ASN A 222 13.00 -2.56 -12.51
N ARG A 223 12.97 -3.80 -11.97
CA ARG A 223 13.97 -4.85 -12.23
C ARG A 223 13.30 -6.19 -12.52
N LYS A 224 12.57 -6.28 -13.62
CA LYS A 224 11.85 -7.50 -14.01
C LYS A 224 12.75 -8.73 -14.06
N GLU A 225 13.98 -8.56 -14.52
CA GLU A 225 14.98 -9.63 -14.68
C GLU A 225 15.44 -10.25 -13.34
N MET A 226 15.29 -9.50 -12.26
CA MET A 226 15.63 -9.95 -10.91
C MET A 226 14.54 -10.80 -10.27
N LEU A 227 13.32 -10.82 -10.81
CA LEU A 227 12.21 -11.54 -10.19
C LEU A 227 12.37 -13.06 -10.25
N ASP A 228 11.96 -13.71 -9.17
CA ASP A 228 11.85 -15.17 -9.12
C ASP A 228 10.81 -15.64 -10.14
N SER A 229 11.16 -16.68 -10.89
CA SER A 229 10.30 -17.28 -11.90
C SER A 229 8.97 -17.80 -11.34
N ALA A 230 8.90 -18.12 -10.05
CA ALA A 230 7.68 -18.55 -9.39
C ALA A 230 6.60 -17.47 -9.36
N LEU A 231 6.96 -16.19 -9.28
CA LEU A 231 6.00 -15.09 -9.31
C LEU A 231 5.35 -14.91 -10.68
N VAL A 232 6.11 -15.14 -11.75
CA VAL A 232 5.65 -14.89 -13.13
C VAL A 232 5.03 -16.13 -13.79
N ARG A 233 4.85 -17.23 -13.01
CA ARG A 233 4.15 -18.42 -13.50
C ARG A 233 2.64 -18.15 -13.69
N PRO A 234 2.00 -18.80 -14.69
CA PRO A 234 0.55 -18.71 -14.86
C PRO A 234 -0.20 -19.05 -13.57
N GLY A 235 -1.16 -18.21 -13.20
CA GLY A 235 -1.90 -18.34 -11.95
C GLY A 235 -1.47 -17.39 -10.85
N ARG A 236 -0.45 -16.58 -11.10
CA ARG A 236 0.08 -15.59 -10.18
C ARG A 236 0.09 -14.23 -10.86
N PHE A 237 1.22 -13.72 -11.33
CA PHE A 237 1.21 -12.53 -12.19
C PHE A 237 1.00 -12.96 -13.65
N ASP A 238 -0.26 -13.05 -14.05
CA ASP A 238 -0.66 -13.56 -15.37
C ASP A 238 -0.46 -12.52 -16.49
N ARG A 239 -0.51 -11.23 -16.15
CA ARG A 239 -0.33 -10.13 -17.09
C ARG A 239 0.89 -9.30 -16.71
N HIS A 240 1.74 -9.05 -17.71
CA HIS A 240 2.90 -8.18 -17.57
C HIS A 240 2.68 -6.99 -18.47
N ILE A 241 2.66 -5.80 -17.88
CA ILE A 241 2.43 -4.54 -18.57
C ILE A 241 3.69 -3.68 -18.42
N GLU A 242 4.26 -3.28 -19.53
CA GLU A 242 5.43 -2.44 -19.55
C GLU A 242 5.02 -0.97 -19.55
N VAL A 243 5.54 -0.22 -18.59
CA VAL A 243 5.28 1.21 -18.41
C VAL A 243 6.56 1.96 -18.75
N ASP A 244 6.73 2.22 -20.04
CA ASP A 244 7.92 2.84 -20.62
C ASP A 244 8.04 4.32 -20.29
N LEU A 245 9.16 4.93 -20.72
CA LEU A 245 9.27 6.39 -20.71
C LEU A 245 8.25 7.00 -21.67
N PRO A 246 7.69 8.17 -21.36
CA PRO A 246 6.68 8.81 -22.22
C PRO A 246 7.28 9.26 -23.55
N ASP A 247 6.53 9.10 -24.62
CA ASP A 247 6.82 9.71 -25.91
C ASP A 247 6.65 11.26 -25.87
N LYS A 248 6.96 11.96 -26.95
CA LYS A 248 6.88 13.44 -26.98
C LYS A 248 5.48 13.94 -26.59
N LYS A 249 4.41 13.32 -27.11
CA LYS A 249 3.02 13.70 -26.77
C LYS A 249 2.70 13.42 -25.31
N GLY A 250 3.17 12.28 -24.80
CA GLY A 250 3.03 11.92 -23.39
C GLY A 250 3.75 12.92 -22.48
N ARG A 251 4.96 13.35 -22.83
CA ARG A 251 5.69 14.37 -22.07
C ARG A 251 4.96 15.72 -22.07
N GLU A 252 4.47 16.17 -23.22
CA GLU A 252 3.66 17.38 -23.30
C GLU A 252 2.41 17.28 -22.41
N HIS A 253 1.72 16.13 -22.42
CA HIS A 253 0.55 15.91 -21.58
C HIS A 253 0.90 15.94 -20.08
N ILE A 254 2.03 15.31 -19.69
CA ILE A 254 2.53 15.34 -18.31
C ILE A 254 2.86 16.77 -17.88
N LEU A 255 3.60 17.51 -18.71
CA LEU A 255 3.91 18.92 -18.45
C LEU A 255 2.64 19.76 -18.27
N ARG A 256 1.63 19.52 -19.11
CA ARG A 256 0.31 20.19 -19.00
C ARG A 256 -0.41 19.87 -17.71
N ILE A 257 -0.34 18.63 -17.21
CA ILE A 257 -0.89 18.25 -15.92
C ILE A 257 -0.21 19.02 -14.78
N HIS A 258 1.14 19.04 -14.78
CA HIS A 258 1.91 19.69 -13.72
C HIS A 258 1.93 21.23 -13.82
N SER A 259 1.45 21.80 -14.94
CA SER A 259 1.30 23.24 -15.12
C SER A 259 -0.04 23.80 -14.64
N LYS A 260 -1.08 22.97 -14.46
CA LYS A 260 -2.46 23.43 -14.17
C LYS A 260 -2.59 24.43 -13.02
N ASN A 261 -1.75 24.33 -12.00
CA ASN A 261 -1.78 25.15 -10.80
C ASN A 261 -0.58 26.11 -10.71
N LYS A 262 0.11 26.36 -11.82
CA LYS A 262 1.28 27.22 -11.86
C LYS A 262 1.02 28.44 -12.77
N PRO A 263 1.49 29.64 -12.39
CA PRO A 263 1.33 30.84 -13.21
C PRO A 263 2.32 30.82 -14.39
N LEU A 264 1.96 30.14 -15.47
CA LEU A 264 2.78 30.13 -16.69
C LEU A 264 2.56 31.39 -17.51
N SER A 265 3.63 31.95 -18.04
CA SER A 265 3.56 32.99 -19.08
C SER A 265 2.96 32.39 -20.37
N GLY A 266 2.20 33.21 -21.10
CA GLY A 266 1.64 32.80 -22.41
C GLY A 266 2.68 32.47 -23.49
N GLU A 267 3.94 32.80 -23.25
CA GLU A 267 5.07 32.51 -24.14
C GLU A 267 5.64 31.10 -23.98
N VAL A 268 5.28 30.41 -22.87
CA VAL A 268 5.78 29.05 -22.57
C VAL A 268 5.20 28.03 -23.54
N SER A 269 6.08 27.43 -24.36
CA SER A 269 5.73 26.34 -25.25
C SER A 269 5.97 24.97 -24.60
N LEU A 270 4.91 24.31 -24.15
CA LEU A 270 5.00 22.94 -23.60
C LEU A 270 5.41 21.92 -24.67
N ASP A 271 5.08 22.14 -25.96
CA ASP A 271 5.53 21.27 -27.06
C ASP A 271 7.05 21.38 -27.27
N GLN A 272 7.61 22.60 -27.24
CA GLN A 272 9.06 22.78 -27.29
C GLN A 272 9.74 22.12 -26.11
N LEU A 273 9.27 22.36 -24.88
CA LEU A 273 9.82 21.74 -23.67
C LEU A 273 9.73 20.21 -23.71
N ALA A 274 8.63 19.65 -24.24
CA ALA A 274 8.52 18.22 -24.48
C ALA A 274 9.53 17.69 -25.52
N GLY A 275 9.93 18.52 -26.49
CA GLY A 275 11.02 18.21 -27.43
C GLY A 275 12.38 18.14 -26.74
N GLU A 276 12.67 19.11 -25.88
CA GLU A 276 13.95 19.27 -25.18
C GLU A 276 14.15 18.23 -24.06
N THR A 277 13.07 17.70 -23.50
CA THR A 277 13.08 16.72 -22.38
C THR A 277 13.03 15.26 -22.87
N PHE A 278 13.69 14.94 -23.98
CA PHE A 278 13.75 13.57 -24.49
C PHE A 278 14.35 12.62 -23.44
N GLY A 279 13.67 11.48 -23.22
CA GLY A 279 14.12 10.47 -22.26
C GLY A 279 13.74 10.75 -20.80
N PHE A 280 13.04 11.86 -20.51
CA PHE A 280 12.61 12.17 -19.16
C PHE A 280 11.39 11.33 -18.76
N SER A 281 11.42 10.84 -17.51
CA SER A 281 10.28 10.21 -16.85
C SER A 281 9.25 11.26 -16.38
N GLY A 282 8.05 10.81 -15.99
CA GLY A 282 7.02 11.70 -15.46
C GLY A 282 7.48 12.47 -14.21
N ALA A 283 8.22 11.82 -13.32
CA ALA A 283 8.76 12.44 -12.11
C ALA A 283 9.82 13.52 -12.43
N GLN A 284 10.64 13.29 -13.46
CA GLN A 284 11.60 14.30 -13.90
C GLN A 284 10.92 15.52 -14.53
N LEU A 285 9.84 15.31 -15.31
CA LEU A 285 9.04 16.40 -15.86
C LEU A 285 8.32 17.21 -14.78
N GLU A 286 7.82 16.56 -13.74
CA GLU A 286 7.30 17.23 -12.54
C GLU A 286 8.38 18.09 -11.87
N SER A 287 9.60 17.56 -11.74
CA SER A 287 10.74 18.30 -11.18
C SER A 287 11.08 19.53 -12.02
N VAL A 288 11.11 19.43 -13.37
CA VAL A 288 11.33 20.57 -14.25
C VAL A 288 10.32 21.69 -13.97
N MET A 289 9.03 21.33 -13.90
CA MET A 289 7.97 22.32 -13.63
C MET A 289 8.08 22.95 -12.22
N ASN A 290 8.55 22.20 -11.25
CA ASN A 290 8.75 22.69 -9.89
C ASN A 290 9.98 23.59 -9.78
N GLU A 291 11.11 23.18 -10.38
CA GLU A 291 12.34 23.96 -10.41
C GLU A 291 12.12 25.29 -11.17
N GLY A 292 11.43 25.26 -12.31
CA GLY A 292 11.09 26.47 -13.04
C GLY A 292 10.25 27.46 -12.20
N ALA A 293 9.35 26.94 -11.37
CA ALA A 293 8.59 27.79 -10.44
C ALA A 293 9.50 28.41 -9.36
N ILE A 294 10.49 27.65 -8.87
CA ILE A 294 11.47 28.12 -7.87
C ILE A 294 12.37 29.20 -8.49
N TYR A 295 12.84 29.02 -9.72
CA TYR A 295 13.63 30.04 -10.42
C TYR A 295 12.83 31.33 -10.65
N ALA A 296 11.59 31.24 -11.15
CA ALA A 296 10.73 32.40 -11.31
C ALA A 296 10.52 33.15 -9.98
N MET A 297 10.33 32.45 -8.88
CA MET A 297 10.21 33.04 -7.55
C MET A 297 11.51 33.73 -7.11
N ARG A 298 12.67 33.15 -7.37
CA ARG A 298 13.98 33.78 -7.06
C ARG A 298 14.21 35.06 -7.85
N ASP A 299 13.79 35.05 -9.10
CA ASP A 299 13.89 36.21 -10.02
C ASP A 299 12.79 37.27 -9.77
N GLN A 300 11.94 37.05 -8.74
CA GLN A 300 10.81 37.92 -8.39
C GLN A 300 9.84 38.11 -9.59
N ALA A 301 9.76 37.13 -10.48
CA ALA A 301 8.85 37.14 -11.60
C ALA A 301 7.43 36.74 -11.18
N GLU A 302 6.42 37.41 -11.73
CA GLU A 302 5.01 37.09 -11.47
C GLU A 302 4.57 35.78 -12.16
N GLN A 303 5.27 35.37 -13.21
CA GLN A 303 4.96 34.20 -14.04
C GLN A 303 6.22 33.40 -14.38
N ILE A 304 6.03 32.11 -14.59
CA ILE A 304 7.09 31.23 -15.06
C ILE A 304 7.26 31.42 -16.56
N GLY A 305 8.38 31.98 -16.99
CA GLY A 305 8.74 32.13 -18.40
C GLY A 305 9.49 30.91 -18.93
N GLN A 306 9.68 30.86 -20.28
CA GLN A 306 10.40 29.76 -20.93
C GLN A 306 11.84 29.61 -20.39
N GLY A 307 12.54 30.72 -20.12
CA GLY A 307 13.91 30.71 -19.58
C GLY A 307 14.05 30.13 -18.16
N HIS A 308 12.98 30.04 -17.42
CA HIS A 308 12.99 29.39 -16.10
C HIS A 308 12.87 27.85 -16.18
N LEU A 309 12.47 27.33 -17.36
CA LEU A 309 12.21 25.91 -17.62
C LEU A 309 13.29 25.25 -18.52
N SER A 310 14.22 26.07 -19.04
CA SER A 310 15.29 25.64 -19.97
C SER A 310 16.58 25.25 -19.25
#